data_7fc91706b7ad66bc4881de3d1c437d7d
#
_entry.id   7fc91706b7ad66bc4881de3d1c437d7d
#
_cell.length_a   1.000
_cell.length_b   1.000
_cell.length_c   1.000
_cell.angle_alpha   90.00
_cell.angle_beta   90.00
_cell.angle_gamma   90.00
#
_symmetry.space_group_name_H-M   'P 1'
#
loop_
_entity.id
_entity.type
_entity.pdbx_description
1 polymer ?
#
loop_
_entity_poly.entity_id
_entity_poly.type
_entity_poly.pdbx_seq_one_letter_code
_entity_poly.pdbx_strand_id
1 'polypeptide(L)' 'MEEKKFTDGLYFNEPNPNAPEFVIGGLSFDKAKFLYWLDQQQEDAKGYVKVDIKRSQKGTVYCELNTWKPSK' A
#
# COMPACT_ATOMS: atom_id res chain seq x y z
N MET A 1 11.78 -1.42 18.31
CA MET A 1 10.48 -1.05 17.72
C MET A 1 10.65 -0.78 16.25
N GLU A 2 9.80 -1.37 15.46
CA GLU A 2 9.93 -1.23 14.02
C GLU A 2 9.21 -0.01 13.53
N GLU A 3 9.81 0.66 12.58
CA GLU A 3 9.16 1.78 11.92
C GLU A 3 8.21 1.29 10.86
N LYS A 4 7.09 1.95 10.77
CA LYS A 4 6.18 1.69 9.68
C LYS A 4 6.68 2.38 8.43
N LYS A 5 6.64 1.65 7.32
CA LYS A 5 7.14 2.19 6.06
C LYS A 5 5.97 2.45 5.13
N PHE A 6 5.40 3.62 5.33
CA PHE A 6 4.25 4.01 4.51
C PHE A 6 4.68 4.27 3.09
N THR A 7 3.77 3.98 2.18
CA THR A 7 3.99 4.30 0.78
C THR A 7 3.89 5.80 0.58
N ASP A 8 4.55 6.28 -0.45
CA ASP A 8 4.49 7.68 -0.82
C ASP A 8 3.74 7.79 -2.14
N GLY A 9 2.72 8.64 -2.15
CA GLY A 9 1.94 8.84 -3.35
C GLY A 9 0.93 7.75 -3.65
N LEU A 10 0.67 6.86 -2.71
CA LEU A 10 -0.33 5.81 -2.87
C LEU A 10 -1.35 5.94 -1.74
N TYR A 11 -2.60 6.08 -2.09
CA TYR A 11 -3.66 6.32 -1.12
C TYR A 11 -4.81 5.35 -1.32
N PHE A 12 -5.36 4.87 -0.22
CA PHE A 12 -6.54 4.03 -0.26
C PHE A 12 -7.78 4.89 -0.11
N ASN A 13 -8.77 4.65 -0.95
CA ASN A 13 -10.04 5.36 -0.92
C ASN A 13 -11.13 4.39 -0.55
N GLU A 14 -11.96 4.77 0.44
CA GLU A 14 -13.10 3.97 0.82
C GLU A 14 -14.08 3.90 -0.35
N PRO A 15 -14.81 2.79 -0.47
CA PRO A 15 -15.77 2.69 -1.57
C PRO A 15 -16.91 3.66 -1.38
N ASN A 16 -17.45 4.12 -2.50
CA ASN A 16 -18.64 4.95 -2.48
C ASN A 16 -19.77 4.17 -1.82
N PRO A 17 -20.60 4.82 -0.97
CA PRO A 17 -21.70 4.11 -0.33
C PRO A 17 -22.63 3.41 -1.30
N ASN A 18 -22.71 3.90 -2.53
CA ASN A 18 -23.56 3.30 -3.55
C ASN A 18 -22.84 2.27 -4.41
N ALA A 19 -21.58 1.98 -4.10
CA ALA A 19 -20.83 1.01 -4.88
C ALA A 19 -21.34 -0.39 -4.61
N PRO A 20 -21.20 -1.29 -5.59
CA PRO A 20 -21.57 -2.69 -5.35
C PRO A 20 -20.75 -3.30 -4.23
N GLU A 21 -21.29 -4.34 -3.61
CA GLU A 21 -20.66 -4.97 -2.45
C GLU A 21 -19.29 -5.52 -2.76
N PHE A 22 -19.05 -5.91 -4.00
CA PHE A 22 -17.76 -6.49 -4.35
C PHE A 22 -16.66 -5.44 -4.48
N VAL A 23 -17.00 -4.15 -4.42
CA VAL A 23 -15.98 -3.11 -4.47
C VAL A 23 -15.46 -2.88 -3.06
N ILE A 24 -14.21 -3.22 -2.82
CA ILE A 24 -13.58 -3.08 -1.51
C ILE A 24 -13.08 -1.66 -1.30
N GLY A 25 -12.69 -1.00 -2.37
CA GLY A 25 -12.20 0.37 -2.31
C GLY A 25 -11.45 0.68 -3.58
N GLY A 26 -10.75 1.79 -3.55
CA GLY A 26 -9.96 2.20 -4.69
C GLY A 26 -8.59 2.66 -4.27
N LEU A 27 -7.72 2.81 -5.24
CA LEU A 27 -6.38 3.32 -4.99
C LEU A 27 -6.15 4.54 -5.87
N SER A 28 -5.57 5.56 -5.27
CA SER A 28 -5.17 6.77 -6.00
C SER A 28 -3.66 6.87 -5.98
N PHE A 29 -3.09 7.23 -7.09
CA PHE A 29 -1.65 7.37 -7.22
C PHE A 29 -1.31 8.81 -7.58
N ASP A 30 -0.43 9.42 -6.78
CA ASP A 30 0.24 10.63 -7.23
C ASP A 30 1.39 10.13 -8.08
N LYS A 31 1.21 10.18 -9.38
CA LYS A 31 2.08 9.47 -10.29
C LYS A 31 3.55 9.83 -10.09
N ALA A 32 3.85 11.10 -10.03
CA ALA A 32 5.25 11.52 -9.91
C ALA A 32 5.85 11.09 -8.59
N LYS A 33 5.11 11.28 -7.49
CA LYS A 33 5.61 10.89 -6.18
C LYS A 33 5.75 9.39 -6.06
N PHE A 34 4.75 8.67 -6.54
CA PHE A 34 4.76 7.22 -6.37
C PHE A 34 5.85 6.58 -7.20
N LEU A 35 6.05 7.06 -8.42
CA LEU A 35 7.12 6.52 -9.25
C LEU A 35 8.48 6.75 -8.61
N TYR A 36 8.69 7.94 -8.07
CA TYR A 36 9.95 8.24 -7.41
C TYR A 36 10.16 7.35 -6.19
N TRP A 37 9.11 7.22 -5.36
CA TRP A 37 9.19 6.37 -4.18
C TRP A 37 9.45 4.92 -4.56
N LEU A 38 8.73 4.45 -5.57
CA LEU A 38 8.85 3.05 -5.98
C LEU A 38 10.25 2.75 -6.49
N ASP A 39 10.85 3.70 -7.19
CA ASP A 39 12.20 3.53 -7.71
C ASP A 39 13.23 3.38 -6.60
N GLN A 40 12.92 3.91 -5.42
CA GLN A 40 13.82 3.80 -4.26
C GLN A 40 13.71 2.45 -3.57
N GLN A 41 12.68 1.67 -3.85
CA GLN A 41 12.45 0.42 -3.15
C GLN A 41 13.19 -0.70 -3.85
N GLN A 42 13.64 -1.64 -3.04
CA GLN A 42 14.31 -2.82 -3.59
C GLN A 42 13.29 -3.88 -3.92
N GLU A 43 13.31 -4.33 -5.15
CA GLU A 43 12.40 -5.38 -5.59
C GLU A 43 12.86 -6.72 -5.05
N ASP A 44 11.93 -7.67 -4.99
CA ASP A 44 12.27 -9.01 -4.54
C ASP A 44 12.89 -9.80 -5.70
N ALA A 45 13.15 -11.10 -5.46
CA ALA A 45 13.84 -11.92 -6.43
C ALA A 45 13.09 -12.04 -7.75
N LYS A 46 11.80 -11.81 -7.73
CA LYS A 46 10.96 -11.90 -8.92
C LYS A 46 10.70 -10.55 -9.57
N GLY A 47 11.24 -9.49 -9.00
CA GLY A 47 11.05 -8.16 -9.56
C GLY A 47 9.85 -7.42 -9.02
N TYR A 48 9.28 -7.84 -7.90
CA TYR A 48 8.09 -7.20 -7.32
C TYR A 48 8.43 -6.38 -6.12
N VAL A 49 7.71 -5.27 -5.97
CA VAL A 49 7.66 -4.51 -4.74
C VAL A 49 6.24 -4.67 -4.20
N LYS A 50 6.12 -5.16 -2.98
CA LYS A 50 4.82 -5.51 -2.41
C LYS A 50 4.38 -4.49 -1.40
N VAL A 51 3.11 -4.17 -1.43
CA VAL A 51 2.48 -3.21 -0.54
C VAL A 51 1.27 -3.89 0.09
N ASP A 52 1.14 -3.74 1.40
CA ASP A 52 -0.02 -4.27 2.12
C ASP A 52 -1.02 -3.16 2.36
N ILE A 53 -2.28 -3.52 2.32
CA ILE A 53 -3.36 -2.64 2.73
C ILE A 53 -3.80 -3.09 4.10
N LYS A 54 -3.68 -2.20 5.08
CA LYS A 54 -3.93 -2.55 6.48
C LYS A 54 -4.97 -1.62 7.07
N ARG A 55 -5.60 -2.09 8.13
CA ARG A 55 -6.57 -1.30 8.87
C ARG A 55 -6.04 -1.05 10.28
N SER A 56 -6.03 0.21 10.69
CA SER A 56 -5.58 0.56 12.03
C SER A 56 -6.64 0.19 13.04
N GLN A 57 -6.27 0.26 14.31
CA GLN A 57 -7.24 -0.01 15.39
C GLN A 57 -8.40 0.96 15.38
N LYS A 58 -8.17 2.14 14.83
CA LYS A 58 -9.23 3.15 14.74
C LYS A 58 -10.10 2.97 13.51
N GLY A 59 -9.79 1.98 12.66
CA GLY A 59 -10.57 1.72 11.47
C GLY A 59 -10.07 2.42 10.23
N THR A 60 -8.99 3.16 10.32
CA THR A 60 -8.42 3.83 9.16
C THR A 60 -7.65 2.84 8.32
N VAL A 61 -7.89 2.85 7.03
CA VAL A 61 -7.17 1.97 6.10
C VAL A 61 -6.00 2.74 5.52
N TYR A 62 -4.86 2.07 5.47
CA TYR A 62 -3.64 2.69 4.94
C TYR A 62 -2.82 1.66 4.20
N CYS A 63 -1.84 2.14 3.44
CA CYS A 63 -0.94 1.28 2.67
C CYS A 63 0.45 1.34 3.30
N GLU A 64 1.09 0.20 3.38
CA GLU A 64 2.39 0.10 4.00
C GLU A 64 3.28 -0.82 3.17
N LEU A 65 4.55 -0.46 3.04
CA LEU A 65 5.49 -1.31 2.32
C LEU A 65 5.63 -2.64 3.05
N ASN A 66 5.50 -3.71 2.30
CA ASN A 66 5.65 -5.04 2.85
C ASN A 66 7.14 -5.36 2.94
N THR A 67 7.66 -5.37 4.16
CA THR A 67 9.07 -5.66 4.39
C THR A 67 9.30 -7.07 4.88
N TRP A 68 8.23 -7.86 5.00
CA TRP A 68 8.35 -9.24 5.46
C TRP A 68 9.10 -10.07 4.43
N LYS A 69 10.01 -10.87 4.91
CA LYS A 69 10.75 -11.78 4.06
C LYS A 69 10.57 -13.18 4.59
N PRO A 70 10.34 -14.14 3.70
CA PRO A 70 10.20 -15.52 4.18
C PRO A 70 11.49 -16.00 4.79
N SER A 71 11.35 -16.69 5.89
CA SER A 71 12.46 -17.33 6.55
C SER A 71 12.77 -18.62 5.84
N LYS A 72 14.03 -18.93 5.74
CA LYS A 72 14.41 -20.15 5.03
C LYS A 72 14.78 -21.24 5.97
#